data_5087ed980245555913d6e785f971d3e8
#
_entry.id   5087ed980245555913d6e785f971d3e8
#
_cell.length_a   1.000
_cell.length_b   1.000
_cell.length_c   1.000
_cell.angle_alpha   90.00
_cell.angle_beta   90.00
_cell.angle_gamma   90.00
#
_symmetry.space_group_name_H-M   'P 1'
#
loop_
_entity.id
_entity.type
_entity.pdbx_description
1 polymer ?
#
loop_
_entity_poly.entity_id
_entity_poly.type
_entity_poly.pdbx_seq_one_letter_code
_entity_poly.pdbx_strand_id
1 'polypeptide(L)'
;MTIKHWIDGREVESRETFTTLNPATGDVITDVASGGEAEVDAAVRAAKEAFPKWANTPAKERAKLMRKLGELIEKNVPMLAALETQDTGLPIAQTSKQLIPRASENFNFFAEVCVQMNGRTYPVDDQMLNYTLYQPVGVCALVSPWNVPFMTATWKTAPCLALGNTAVLKMSELSPLTADQLGRLALEAGIPPGVLNVVQGYGATAGDALVRHPDVRAVSFTGGTVTGKRIMERAGLKKYSMELGGKSPVLVFDDADFDRALDASLFTIFSINGERCTAGSRIFVQRTIYDRFVQEFARRANNLVVGDPSDPATQLGAMITRQHWEKVTGYIRIGEQEGARLMAGGADKPAGLADHLRNGNFVRPTVFADVDNRMRIAQEEIFGPVACLIPFENEEEGLRLANDTSYGLASYIWTQDVGKVHRLARGIEAGMVFVNSQNVRDLRQPFGGVKESGTGREGGEYSFEVFAEIKNVCISMGSHHIPRWGV
;
A
#
# COMPACT_ATOMS: atom_id res chain seq x y z
N MET A 1 -27.42 -0.51 -8.96
CA MET A 1 -27.67 -0.86 -7.53
C MET A 1 -26.69 -0.07 -6.71
N THR A 2 -27.11 0.73 -5.73
CA THR A 2 -26.22 1.60 -4.94
C THR A 2 -25.38 0.78 -3.98
N ILE A 3 -24.06 1.03 -3.93
CA ILE A 3 -23.17 0.45 -2.92
C ILE A 3 -23.44 1.15 -1.59
N LYS A 4 -23.60 0.36 -0.52
CA LYS A 4 -23.94 0.84 0.82
C LYS A 4 -22.76 0.67 1.78
N HIS A 5 -22.91 1.15 3.01
CA HIS A 5 -22.01 0.80 4.09
C HIS A 5 -22.30 -0.60 4.60
N TRP A 6 -21.29 -1.25 5.19
CA TRP A 6 -21.44 -2.47 6.01
C TRP A 6 -21.20 -2.10 7.47
N ILE A 7 -22.27 -1.99 8.26
CA ILE A 7 -22.19 -1.64 9.68
C ILE A 7 -22.94 -2.69 10.47
N ASP A 8 -22.30 -3.27 11.48
CA ASP A 8 -22.87 -4.31 12.34
C ASP A 8 -23.49 -5.48 11.55
N GLY A 9 -22.77 -5.90 10.49
CA GLY A 9 -23.19 -7.03 9.66
C GLY A 9 -24.38 -6.76 8.73
N ARG A 10 -24.75 -5.53 8.47
CA ARG A 10 -25.85 -5.14 7.57
C ARG A 10 -25.47 -4.01 6.64
N GLU A 11 -26.18 -3.97 5.52
CA GLU A 11 -26.17 -2.84 4.61
C GLU A 11 -26.87 -1.64 5.25
N VAL A 12 -26.18 -0.48 5.24
CA VAL A 12 -26.71 0.79 5.75
C VAL A 12 -26.60 1.86 4.65
N GLU A 13 -27.69 2.53 4.40
CA GLU A 13 -27.78 3.63 3.43
C GLU A 13 -27.29 4.95 4.03
N SER A 14 -26.81 5.85 3.18
CA SER A 14 -26.62 7.26 3.52
C SER A 14 -27.68 8.12 2.86
N ARG A 15 -27.88 9.30 3.42
CA ARG A 15 -28.76 10.33 2.83
C ARG A 15 -28.22 10.83 1.49
N GLU A 16 -26.90 10.89 1.35
CA GLU A 16 -26.22 11.38 0.16
C GLU A 16 -25.47 10.22 -0.52
N THR A 17 -25.25 10.35 -1.81
CA THR A 17 -24.46 9.42 -2.62
C THR A 17 -23.46 10.19 -3.48
N PHE A 18 -22.44 9.49 -3.95
CA PHE A 18 -21.56 9.93 -5.02
C PHE A 18 -21.46 8.84 -6.08
N THR A 19 -21.06 9.22 -7.28
CA THR A 19 -20.99 8.29 -8.42
C THR A 19 -19.54 7.87 -8.65
N THR A 20 -19.29 6.57 -8.84
CA THR A 20 -18.00 6.05 -9.31
C THR A 20 -18.01 5.85 -10.83
N LEU A 21 -16.87 6.11 -11.48
CA LEU A 21 -16.70 6.10 -12.92
C LEU A 21 -15.66 5.07 -13.34
N ASN A 22 -15.88 4.44 -14.50
CA ASN A 22 -14.87 3.60 -15.12
C ASN A 22 -13.75 4.49 -15.73
N PRO A 23 -12.49 4.36 -15.25
CA PRO A 23 -11.38 5.18 -15.73
C PRO A 23 -11.06 5.02 -17.23
N ALA A 24 -11.37 3.85 -17.81
CA ALA A 24 -11.06 3.52 -19.20
C ALA A 24 -12.08 4.08 -20.20
N THR A 25 -13.34 4.25 -19.79
CA THR A 25 -14.41 4.72 -20.70
C THR A 25 -14.98 6.07 -20.29
N GLY A 26 -14.92 6.42 -19.01
CA GLY A 26 -15.59 7.57 -18.41
C GLY A 26 -17.06 7.31 -18.06
N ASP A 27 -17.56 6.08 -18.26
CA ASP A 27 -18.94 5.72 -17.98
C ASP A 27 -19.18 5.60 -16.47
N VAL A 28 -20.42 5.88 -16.07
CA VAL A 28 -20.90 5.66 -14.70
C VAL A 28 -20.97 4.15 -14.41
N ILE A 29 -20.33 3.72 -13.33
CA ILE A 29 -20.43 2.34 -12.86
C ILE A 29 -21.66 2.20 -11.96
N THR A 30 -21.71 2.98 -10.88
CA THR A 30 -22.80 2.94 -9.91
C THR A 30 -22.75 4.14 -8.95
N ASP A 31 -23.82 4.32 -8.19
CA ASP A 31 -23.82 5.22 -7.04
C ASP A 31 -23.31 4.52 -5.78
N VAL A 32 -22.70 5.29 -4.89
CA VAL A 32 -22.09 4.83 -3.65
C VAL A 32 -22.56 5.72 -2.51
N ALA A 33 -22.90 5.13 -1.37
CA ALA A 33 -23.30 5.87 -0.17
C ALA A 33 -22.17 6.81 0.30
N SER A 34 -22.52 8.06 0.62
CA SER A 34 -21.58 9.08 1.10
C SER A 34 -21.73 9.24 2.61
N GLY A 35 -20.94 8.52 3.38
CA GLY A 35 -20.95 8.59 4.84
C GLY A 35 -20.28 9.85 5.37
N GLY A 36 -20.74 10.26 6.55
CA GLY A 36 -20.21 11.35 7.35
C GLY A 36 -19.92 10.91 8.79
N GLU A 37 -20.00 11.86 9.73
CA GLU A 37 -19.75 11.60 11.16
C GLU A 37 -20.76 10.59 11.75
N ALA A 38 -22.01 10.61 11.31
CA ALA A 38 -23.07 9.73 11.86
C ALA A 38 -22.82 8.24 11.52
N GLU A 39 -22.48 7.93 10.26
CA GLU A 39 -22.20 6.57 9.81
C GLU A 39 -20.87 6.05 10.41
N VAL A 40 -19.87 6.93 10.53
CA VAL A 40 -18.61 6.61 11.20
C VAL A 40 -18.83 6.31 12.67
N ASP A 41 -19.59 7.15 13.41
CA ASP A 41 -19.90 6.92 14.82
C ASP A 41 -20.69 5.60 15.02
N ALA A 42 -21.65 5.32 14.14
CA ALA A 42 -22.37 4.04 14.17
C ALA A 42 -21.45 2.83 13.95
N ALA A 43 -20.52 2.92 12.98
CA ALA A 43 -19.55 1.85 12.69
C ALA A 43 -18.55 1.65 13.84
N VAL A 44 -18.05 2.75 14.44
CA VAL A 44 -17.12 2.67 15.58
C VAL A 44 -17.81 2.13 16.82
N ARG A 45 -19.08 2.50 17.09
CA ARG A 45 -19.87 1.89 18.18
C ARG A 45 -20.04 0.40 17.98
N ALA A 46 -20.46 -0.04 16.79
CA ALA A 46 -20.58 -1.47 16.47
C ALA A 46 -19.25 -2.21 16.68
N ALA A 47 -18.14 -1.62 16.23
CA ALA A 47 -16.81 -2.18 16.45
C ALA A 47 -16.44 -2.26 17.95
N LYS A 48 -16.76 -1.24 18.73
CA LYS A 48 -16.51 -1.18 20.17
C LYS A 48 -17.35 -2.21 20.94
N GLU A 49 -18.59 -2.40 20.57
CA GLU A 49 -19.48 -3.42 21.16
C GLU A 49 -19.04 -4.85 20.84
N ALA A 50 -18.59 -5.11 19.62
CA ALA A 50 -18.06 -6.42 19.20
C ALA A 50 -16.69 -6.76 19.81
N PHE A 51 -15.88 -5.74 20.15
CA PHE A 51 -14.49 -5.89 20.56
C PHE A 51 -14.28 -6.86 21.74
N PRO A 52 -14.98 -6.76 22.90
CA PRO A 52 -14.70 -7.64 24.03
C PRO A 52 -14.86 -9.12 23.69
N LYS A 53 -15.87 -9.46 22.90
CA LYS A 53 -16.13 -10.85 22.49
C LYS A 53 -15.05 -11.33 21.51
N TRP A 54 -14.71 -10.52 20.51
CA TRP A 54 -13.70 -10.86 19.51
C TRP A 54 -12.29 -10.97 20.11
N ALA A 55 -11.91 -10.03 20.97
CA ALA A 55 -10.62 -10.03 21.67
C ALA A 55 -10.42 -11.30 22.55
N ASN A 56 -11.50 -11.78 23.15
CA ASN A 56 -11.49 -13.00 23.99
C ASN A 56 -11.72 -14.30 23.18
N THR A 57 -11.98 -14.21 21.86
CA THR A 57 -12.10 -15.40 21.01
C THR A 57 -10.72 -16.05 20.88
N PRO A 58 -10.58 -17.37 21.15
CA PRO A 58 -9.29 -18.05 21.04
C PRO A 58 -8.64 -17.84 19.66
N ALA A 59 -7.31 -17.67 19.65
CA ALA A 59 -6.58 -17.43 18.39
C ALA A 59 -6.85 -18.50 17.32
N LYS A 60 -7.01 -19.77 17.72
CA LYS A 60 -7.35 -20.86 16.79
C LYS A 60 -8.71 -20.67 16.11
N GLU A 61 -9.69 -20.14 16.82
CA GLU A 61 -11.01 -19.87 16.26
C GLU A 61 -10.98 -18.64 15.32
N ARG A 62 -10.27 -17.59 15.69
CA ARG A 62 -10.05 -16.46 14.79
C ARG A 62 -9.33 -16.92 13.51
N ALA A 63 -8.26 -17.71 13.63
CA ALA A 63 -7.52 -18.27 12.51
C ALA A 63 -8.40 -19.09 11.56
N LYS A 64 -9.34 -19.89 12.10
CA LYS A 64 -10.30 -20.68 11.31
C LYS A 64 -11.21 -19.79 10.46
N LEU A 65 -11.74 -18.72 11.04
CA LEU A 65 -12.62 -17.77 10.33
C LEU A 65 -11.85 -16.98 9.27
N MET A 66 -10.61 -16.60 9.57
CA MET A 66 -9.74 -15.90 8.64
C MET A 66 -9.34 -16.76 7.43
N ARG A 67 -9.00 -18.05 7.65
CA ARG A 67 -8.75 -18.98 6.53
C ARG A 67 -9.99 -19.13 5.65
N LYS A 68 -11.17 -19.26 6.26
CA LYS A 68 -12.42 -19.35 5.49
C LYS A 68 -12.66 -18.08 4.66
N LEU A 69 -12.33 -16.90 5.19
CA LEU A 69 -12.38 -15.65 4.41
C LEU A 69 -11.37 -15.67 3.26
N GLY A 70 -10.13 -16.12 3.50
CA GLY A 70 -9.12 -16.31 2.45
C GLY A 70 -9.61 -17.25 1.34
N GLU A 71 -10.20 -18.41 1.70
CA GLU A 71 -10.79 -19.37 0.75
C GLU A 71 -11.94 -18.76 -0.06
N LEU A 72 -12.80 -17.95 0.57
CA LEU A 72 -13.88 -17.25 -0.13
C LEU A 72 -13.35 -16.20 -1.11
N ILE A 73 -12.31 -15.46 -0.74
CA ILE A 73 -11.63 -14.51 -1.66
C ILE A 73 -11.04 -15.27 -2.85
N GLU A 74 -10.32 -16.36 -2.60
CA GLU A 74 -9.72 -17.20 -3.67
C GLU A 74 -10.77 -17.72 -4.64
N LYS A 75 -11.89 -18.23 -4.13
CA LYS A 75 -13.02 -18.71 -4.94
C LYS A 75 -13.63 -17.61 -5.81
N ASN A 76 -13.57 -16.36 -5.36
CA ASN A 76 -14.16 -15.20 -6.03
C ASN A 76 -13.15 -14.36 -6.83
N VAL A 77 -11.90 -14.84 -7.04
CA VAL A 77 -10.86 -14.12 -7.78
C VAL A 77 -11.36 -13.56 -9.13
N PRO A 78 -12.05 -14.32 -10.00
CA PRO A 78 -12.50 -13.77 -11.28
C PRO A 78 -13.45 -12.58 -11.14
N MET A 79 -14.40 -12.65 -10.23
CA MET A 79 -15.37 -11.58 -9.98
C MET A 79 -14.70 -10.35 -9.35
N LEU A 80 -13.89 -10.55 -8.31
CA LEU A 80 -13.18 -9.47 -7.63
C LEU A 80 -12.18 -8.77 -8.55
N ALA A 81 -11.46 -9.52 -9.39
CA ALA A 81 -10.53 -8.96 -10.36
C ALA A 81 -11.24 -8.12 -11.42
N ALA A 82 -12.39 -8.57 -11.91
CA ALA A 82 -13.18 -7.81 -12.87
C ALA A 82 -13.69 -6.49 -12.26
N LEU A 83 -14.20 -6.52 -11.02
CA LEU A 83 -14.62 -5.32 -10.29
C LEU A 83 -13.44 -4.37 -10.06
N GLU A 84 -12.29 -4.86 -9.62
CA GLU A 84 -11.11 -4.04 -9.37
C GLU A 84 -10.58 -3.40 -10.67
N THR A 85 -10.54 -4.16 -11.78
CA THR A 85 -10.17 -3.65 -13.09
C THR A 85 -11.12 -2.54 -13.57
N GLN A 86 -12.41 -2.73 -13.40
CA GLN A 86 -13.44 -1.75 -13.79
C GLN A 86 -13.33 -0.46 -12.98
N ASP A 87 -13.07 -0.58 -11.68
CA ASP A 87 -13.05 0.53 -10.72
C ASP A 87 -11.76 1.35 -10.77
N THR A 88 -10.64 0.69 -11.11
CA THR A 88 -9.30 1.29 -11.04
C THR A 88 -8.65 1.57 -12.40
N GLY A 89 -9.12 0.95 -13.47
CA GLY A 89 -8.44 0.98 -14.76
C GLY A 89 -7.19 0.09 -14.85
N LEU A 90 -6.90 -0.72 -13.83
CA LEU A 90 -5.77 -1.66 -13.85
C LEU A 90 -6.03 -2.83 -14.81
N PRO A 91 -4.98 -3.32 -15.53
CA PRO A 91 -5.11 -4.48 -16.40
C PRO A 91 -5.58 -5.74 -15.68
N ILE A 92 -6.57 -6.44 -16.25
CA ILE A 92 -7.14 -7.68 -15.71
C ILE A 92 -6.08 -8.76 -15.48
N ALA A 93 -5.01 -8.78 -16.27
CA ALA A 93 -3.91 -9.71 -16.08
C ALA A 93 -3.17 -9.50 -14.74
N GLN A 94 -3.13 -8.26 -14.23
CA GLN A 94 -2.50 -7.94 -12.95
C GLN A 94 -3.46 -8.16 -11.79
N THR A 95 -4.71 -7.73 -11.90
CA THR A 95 -5.71 -7.92 -10.85
C THR A 95 -6.01 -9.40 -10.60
N SER A 96 -6.19 -10.19 -11.65
CA SER A 96 -6.55 -11.62 -11.54
C SER A 96 -5.39 -12.55 -11.14
N LYS A 97 -4.16 -12.25 -11.56
CA LYS A 97 -3.02 -13.16 -11.33
C LYS A 97 -2.14 -12.78 -10.13
N GLN A 98 -2.24 -11.54 -9.66
CA GLN A 98 -1.33 -11.03 -8.62
C GLN A 98 -2.07 -10.37 -7.45
N LEU A 99 -2.94 -9.36 -7.71
CA LEU A 99 -3.47 -8.50 -6.66
C LEU A 99 -4.55 -9.20 -5.82
N ILE A 100 -5.56 -9.80 -6.45
CA ILE A 100 -6.63 -10.49 -5.73
C ILE A 100 -6.15 -11.80 -5.08
N PRO A 101 -5.34 -12.68 -5.73
CA PRO A 101 -4.75 -13.82 -5.05
C PRO A 101 -3.92 -13.41 -3.82
N ARG A 102 -3.15 -12.33 -3.90
CA ARG A 102 -2.40 -11.80 -2.76
C ARG A 102 -3.31 -11.38 -1.60
N ALA A 103 -4.49 -10.89 -1.88
CA ALA A 103 -5.47 -10.56 -0.84
C ALA A 103 -5.96 -11.78 -0.05
N SER A 104 -6.13 -12.93 -0.71
CA SER A 104 -6.40 -14.23 -0.05
C SER A 104 -5.21 -14.65 0.84
N GLU A 105 -3.99 -14.57 0.29
CA GLU A 105 -2.77 -14.91 1.02
C GLU A 105 -2.58 -14.10 2.31
N ASN A 106 -2.99 -12.83 2.32
CA ASN A 106 -2.92 -11.99 3.53
C ASN A 106 -3.69 -12.61 4.70
N PHE A 107 -4.91 -13.07 4.46
CA PHE A 107 -5.71 -13.72 5.50
C PHE A 107 -5.15 -15.08 5.93
N ASN A 108 -4.71 -15.90 5.00
CA ASN A 108 -4.11 -17.20 5.28
C ASN A 108 -2.84 -17.05 6.12
N PHE A 109 -1.95 -16.13 5.73
CA PHE A 109 -0.71 -15.85 6.44
C PHE A 109 -0.95 -15.37 7.88
N PHE A 110 -1.81 -14.36 8.07
CA PHE A 110 -2.08 -13.86 9.43
C PHE A 110 -2.91 -14.82 10.28
N ALA A 111 -3.66 -15.73 9.69
CA ALA A 111 -4.27 -16.85 10.41
C ALA A 111 -3.24 -17.82 10.99
N GLU A 112 -2.10 -18.00 10.30
CA GLU A 112 -0.97 -18.78 10.82
C GLU A 112 -0.18 -18.03 11.90
N VAL A 113 0.08 -16.74 11.66
CA VAL A 113 0.85 -15.89 12.58
C VAL A 113 0.14 -15.72 13.92
N CYS A 114 -1.18 -15.51 13.94
CA CYS A 114 -1.90 -15.23 15.19
C CYS A 114 -1.86 -16.37 16.21
N VAL A 115 -1.70 -17.62 15.78
CA VAL A 115 -1.58 -18.77 16.68
C VAL A 115 -0.15 -19.01 17.18
N GLN A 116 0.82 -18.30 16.60
CA GLN A 116 2.23 -18.38 16.99
C GLN A 116 2.71 -17.16 17.78
N MET A 117 1.82 -16.22 18.06
CA MET A 117 2.16 -15.01 18.80
C MET A 117 2.47 -15.33 20.26
N ASN A 118 3.73 -15.16 20.66
CA ASN A 118 4.23 -15.46 21.99
C ASN A 118 4.84 -14.22 22.65
N GLY A 119 4.61 -14.06 23.97
CA GLY A 119 5.35 -13.14 24.81
C GLY A 119 6.76 -13.65 25.09
N ARG A 120 7.59 -12.79 25.70
CA ARG A 120 8.95 -13.12 26.15
C ARG A 120 8.98 -13.24 27.67
N THR A 121 9.80 -14.14 28.19
CA THR A 121 10.13 -14.24 29.59
C THR A 121 11.53 -13.70 29.82
N TYR A 122 11.71 -12.88 30.85
CA TYR A 122 12.98 -12.27 31.21
C TYR A 122 13.39 -12.82 32.59
N PRO A 123 14.30 -13.79 32.66
CA PRO A 123 14.84 -14.24 33.92
C PRO A 123 15.80 -13.16 34.43
N VAL A 124 15.51 -12.62 35.61
CA VAL A 124 16.36 -11.62 36.27
C VAL A 124 17.21 -12.31 37.35
N ASP A 125 16.52 -12.94 38.28
CA ASP A 125 17.08 -13.72 39.39
C ASP A 125 15.98 -14.67 39.90
N ASP A 126 16.22 -15.31 41.05
CA ASP A 126 15.27 -16.18 41.74
C ASP A 126 14.17 -15.43 42.53
N GLN A 127 14.21 -14.09 42.56
CA GLN A 127 13.23 -13.25 43.26
C GLN A 127 12.15 -12.65 42.38
N MET A 128 12.41 -12.54 41.07
CA MET A 128 11.52 -11.86 40.11
C MET A 128 11.29 -12.69 38.85
N LEU A 129 10.03 -12.85 38.47
CA LEU A 129 9.62 -13.37 37.19
C LEU A 129 9.00 -12.23 36.37
N ASN A 130 9.61 -11.92 35.24
CA ASN A 130 9.11 -10.92 34.30
C ASN A 130 8.70 -11.57 32.98
N TYR A 131 7.55 -11.16 32.44
CA TYR A 131 7.11 -11.61 31.11
C TYR A 131 6.31 -10.53 30.40
N THR A 132 6.19 -10.65 29.07
CA THR A 132 5.36 -9.77 28.25
C THR A 132 4.10 -10.46 27.77
N LEU A 133 3.03 -9.68 27.63
CA LEU A 133 1.77 -10.06 27.00
C LEU A 133 1.50 -9.13 25.82
N TYR A 134 1.06 -9.69 24.71
CA TYR A 134 0.45 -8.92 23.61
C TYR A 134 -1.06 -8.87 23.83
N GLN A 135 -1.62 -7.68 23.81
CA GLN A 135 -3.06 -7.45 23.95
C GLN A 135 -3.56 -6.64 22.74
N PRO A 136 -4.77 -6.92 22.21
CA PRO A 136 -5.34 -6.10 21.14
C PRO A 136 -5.52 -4.65 21.61
N VAL A 137 -5.33 -3.70 20.70
CA VAL A 137 -5.44 -2.26 21.01
C VAL A 137 -6.89 -1.78 21.14
N GLY A 138 -7.85 -2.43 20.45
CA GLY A 138 -9.25 -2.04 20.43
C GLY A 138 -9.82 -1.84 19.05
N VAL A 139 -10.53 -0.73 18.84
CA VAL A 139 -11.07 -0.34 17.53
C VAL A 139 -9.99 0.31 16.68
N CYS A 140 -9.79 -0.18 15.46
CA CYS A 140 -8.80 0.31 14.52
C CYS A 140 -9.47 0.99 13.31
N ALA A 141 -8.94 2.16 12.93
CA ALA A 141 -9.25 2.81 11.66
C ALA A 141 -8.30 2.30 10.58
N LEU A 142 -8.84 1.69 9.55
CA LEU A 142 -8.10 1.17 8.41
C LEU A 142 -8.48 2.00 7.17
N VAL A 143 -7.52 2.77 6.63
CA VAL A 143 -7.76 3.66 5.50
C VAL A 143 -6.89 3.22 4.33
N SER A 144 -7.54 2.70 3.29
CA SER A 144 -6.90 2.12 2.11
C SER A 144 -6.94 3.07 0.90
N PRO A 145 -5.87 3.06 0.07
CA PRO A 145 -5.77 3.86 -1.14
C PRO A 145 -6.55 3.24 -2.29
N TRP A 146 -6.51 3.92 -3.43
CA TRP A 146 -7.22 3.53 -4.64
C TRP A 146 -6.39 2.71 -5.66
N ASN A 147 -5.07 2.66 -5.51
CA ASN A 147 -4.21 2.09 -6.57
C ASN A 147 -4.16 0.55 -6.59
N VAL A 148 -4.31 -0.10 -5.45
CA VAL A 148 -4.44 -1.57 -5.30
C VAL A 148 -5.42 -1.83 -4.14
N PRO A 149 -6.69 -1.44 -4.32
CA PRO A 149 -7.60 -1.22 -3.21
C PRO A 149 -7.88 -2.48 -2.39
N PHE A 150 -8.25 -3.59 -3.02
CA PHE A 150 -8.62 -4.80 -2.31
C PHE A 150 -7.42 -5.44 -1.61
N MET A 151 -6.27 -5.51 -2.30
CA MET A 151 -5.06 -6.04 -1.71
C MET A 151 -4.63 -5.24 -0.47
N THR A 152 -4.68 -3.90 -0.54
CA THR A 152 -4.27 -3.05 0.60
C THR A 152 -5.29 -3.09 1.73
N ALA A 153 -6.60 -3.17 1.42
CA ALA A 153 -7.63 -3.36 2.44
C ALA A 153 -7.40 -4.64 3.24
N THR A 154 -7.14 -5.76 2.55
CA THR A 154 -6.87 -7.04 3.21
C THR A 154 -5.52 -7.06 3.94
N TRP A 155 -4.51 -6.37 3.42
CA TRP A 155 -3.21 -6.18 4.06
C TRP A 155 -3.32 -5.52 5.45
N LYS A 156 -4.28 -4.60 5.62
CA LYS A 156 -4.56 -3.92 6.90
C LYS A 156 -5.55 -4.70 7.76
N THR A 157 -6.58 -5.26 7.16
CA THR A 157 -7.64 -5.97 7.87
C THR A 157 -7.16 -7.29 8.48
N ALA A 158 -6.35 -8.05 7.75
CA ALA A 158 -5.91 -9.37 8.21
C ALA A 158 -5.10 -9.31 9.52
N PRO A 159 -4.02 -8.52 9.68
CA PRO A 159 -3.30 -8.42 10.95
C PRO A 159 -4.17 -7.81 12.06
N CYS A 160 -5.01 -6.83 11.76
CA CYS A 160 -5.91 -6.21 12.71
C CYS A 160 -6.84 -7.25 13.36
N LEU A 161 -7.55 -8.03 12.56
CA LEU A 161 -8.48 -9.05 13.05
C LEU A 161 -7.76 -10.25 13.68
N ALA A 162 -6.63 -10.66 13.13
CA ALA A 162 -5.80 -11.75 13.67
C ALA A 162 -5.41 -11.51 15.12
N LEU A 163 -5.03 -10.26 15.44
CA LEU A 163 -4.60 -9.86 16.78
C LEU A 163 -5.77 -9.59 17.76
N GLY A 164 -7.01 -9.79 17.32
CA GLY A 164 -8.20 -9.68 18.15
C GLY A 164 -8.78 -8.26 18.23
N ASN A 165 -8.37 -7.36 17.34
CA ASN A 165 -8.98 -6.04 17.20
C ASN A 165 -10.25 -6.07 16.38
N THR A 166 -11.05 -5.03 16.47
CA THR A 166 -12.16 -4.74 15.57
C THR A 166 -11.81 -3.57 14.66
N ALA A 167 -12.41 -3.51 13.49
CA ALA A 167 -12.01 -2.57 12.45
C ALA A 167 -13.18 -1.78 11.87
N VAL A 168 -12.91 -0.52 11.54
CA VAL A 168 -13.68 0.27 10.58
C VAL A 168 -12.77 0.53 9.39
N LEU A 169 -13.09 -0.08 8.24
CA LEU A 169 -12.38 0.10 6.98
C LEU A 169 -13.03 1.22 6.18
N LYS A 170 -12.21 2.17 5.73
CA LYS A 170 -12.58 3.22 4.77
C LYS A 170 -11.70 3.10 3.54
N MET A 171 -12.26 2.66 2.42
CA MET A 171 -11.58 2.67 1.13
C MET A 171 -11.59 4.08 0.53
N SER A 172 -10.71 4.30 -0.45
CA SER A 172 -10.80 5.52 -1.26
C SER A 172 -12.16 5.60 -1.97
N GLU A 173 -12.73 6.81 -2.04
CA GLU A 173 -13.92 7.10 -2.84
C GLU A 173 -13.72 6.85 -4.34
N LEU A 174 -12.46 6.75 -4.78
CA LEU A 174 -12.12 6.49 -6.18
C LEU A 174 -12.16 5.00 -6.56
N SER A 175 -12.23 4.10 -5.58
CA SER A 175 -12.22 2.65 -5.80
C SER A 175 -13.01 1.89 -4.73
N PRO A 176 -14.33 2.10 -4.64
CA PRO A 176 -15.16 1.57 -3.54
C PRO A 176 -15.69 0.14 -3.78
N LEU A 177 -15.67 -0.39 -5.02
CA LEU A 177 -16.42 -1.60 -5.39
C LEU A 177 -16.02 -2.85 -4.60
N THR A 178 -14.72 -3.07 -4.43
CA THR A 178 -14.22 -4.27 -3.78
C THR A 178 -14.35 -4.24 -2.25
N ALA A 179 -14.46 -3.04 -1.64
CA ALA A 179 -14.71 -2.90 -0.20
C ALA A 179 -16.08 -3.47 0.21
N ASP A 180 -17.11 -3.26 -0.62
CA ASP A 180 -18.44 -3.85 -0.42
C ASP A 180 -18.33 -5.38 -0.36
N GLN A 181 -17.60 -5.98 -1.30
CA GLN A 181 -17.40 -7.41 -1.34
C GLN A 181 -16.65 -7.95 -0.11
N LEU A 182 -15.67 -7.20 0.42
CA LEU A 182 -14.94 -7.63 1.62
C LEU A 182 -15.86 -7.72 2.85
N GLY A 183 -16.75 -6.74 3.05
CA GLY A 183 -17.76 -6.77 4.11
C GLY A 183 -18.68 -7.97 4.00
N ARG A 184 -19.18 -8.26 2.81
CA ARG A 184 -20.05 -9.41 2.50
C ARG A 184 -19.35 -10.75 2.75
N LEU A 185 -18.15 -10.94 2.19
CA LEU A 185 -17.38 -12.17 2.34
C LEU A 185 -16.95 -12.44 3.78
N ALA A 186 -16.69 -11.39 4.57
CA ALA A 186 -16.37 -11.52 5.99
C ALA A 186 -17.56 -12.12 6.78
N LEU A 187 -18.78 -11.67 6.51
CA LEU A 187 -19.98 -12.26 7.11
C LEU A 187 -20.23 -13.70 6.65
N GLU A 188 -20.04 -14.00 5.37
CA GLU A 188 -20.15 -15.36 4.81
C GLU A 188 -19.11 -16.31 5.43
N ALA A 189 -17.92 -15.81 5.74
CA ALA A 189 -16.89 -16.55 6.46
C ALA A 189 -17.28 -16.85 7.91
N GLY A 190 -18.25 -16.13 8.47
CA GLY A 190 -18.72 -16.25 9.85
C GLY A 190 -18.00 -15.31 10.82
N ILE A 191 -17.30 -14.30 10.33
CA ILE A 191 -16.77 -13.22 11.17
C ILE A 191 -17.99 -12.50 11.78
N PRO A 192 -18.05 -12.33 13.12
CA PRO A 192 -19.22 -11.78 13.77
C PRO A 192 -19.56 -10.35 13.32
N PRO A 193 -20.84 -9.96 13.29
CA PRO A 193 -21.24 -8.57 13.10
C PRO A 193 -20.46 -7.61 14.00
N GLY A 194 -20.15 -6.42 13.50
CA GLY A 194 -19.38 -5.40 14.20
C GLY A 194 -17.86 -5.61 14.22
N VAL A 195 -17.33 -6.82 14.02
CA VAL A 195 -15.87 -7.06 14.00
C VAL A 195 -15.18 -6.37 12.83
N LEU A 196 -15.77 -6.40 11.65
CA LEU A 196 -15.37 -5.62 10.48
C LEU A 196 -16.56 -4.79 10.01
N ASN A 197 -16.35 -3.48 9.95
CA ASN A 197 -17.30 -2.53 9.38
C ASN A 197 -16.65 -1.82 8.19
N VAL A 198 -17.44 -1.48 7.17
CA VAL A 198 -16.95 -0.76 5.99
C VAL A 198 -17.77 0.51 5.81
N VAL A 199 -17.12 1.66 5.87
CA VAL A 199 -17.74 2.98 5.65
C VAL A 199 -17.26 3.54 4.33
N GLN A 200 -18.21 3.84 3.44
CA GLN A 200 -17.99 4.55 2.18
C GLN A 200 -18.02 6.07 2.44
N GLY A 201 -17.49 6.86 1.51
CA GLY A 201 -17.51 8.32 1.59
C GLY A 201 -16.16 8.95 1.30
N TYR A 202 -16.14 10.29 1.32
CA TYR A 202 -14.92 11.05 1.01
C TYR A 202 -13.91 11.03 2.15
N GLY A 203 -12.62 11.11 1.78
CA GLY A 203 -11.52 11.20 2.75
C GLY A 203 -11.65 12.41 3.69
N ALA A 204 -12.11 13.55 3.16
CA ALA A 204 -12.28 14.80 3.93
C ALA A 204 -13.44 14.78 4.92
N THR A 205 -14.41 13.89 4.77
CA THR A 205 -15.58 13.74 5.66
C THR A 205 -15.49 12.45 6.46
N ALA A 206 -15.88 11.32 5.90
CA ALA A 206 -15.86 10.02 6.59
C ALA A 206 -14.43 9.62 7.05
N GLY A 207 -13.40 9.85 6.23
CA GLY A 207 -12.02 9.55 6.60
C GLY A 207 -11.54 10.39 7.78
N ASP A 208 -11.75 11.70 7.75
CA ASP A 208 -11.37 12.62 8.82
C ASP A 208 -12.13 12.34 10.12
N ALA A 209 -13.46 12.09 10.05
CA ALA A 209 -14.26 11.70 11.19
C ALA A 209 -13.75 10.40 11.84
N LEU A 210 -13.41 9.40 11.02
CA LEU A 210 -12.93 8.10 11.47
C LEU A 210 -11.59 8.22 12.22
N VAL A 211 -10.60 8.89 11.63
CA VAL A 211 -9.26 8.96 12.25
C VAL A 211 -9.25 9.82 13.53
N ARG A 212 -10.14 10.79 13.64
CA ARG A 212 -10.29 11.64 14.85
C ARG A 212 -11.15 11.01 15.95
N HIS A 213 -11.91 9.97 15.64
CA HIS A 213 -12.87 9.42 16.60
C HIS A 213 -12.19 9.02 17.92
N PRO A 214 -12.72 9.39 19.09
CA PRO A 214 -12.05 9.17 20.39
C PRO A 214 -11.92 7.69 20.76
N ASP A 215 -12.84 6.83 20.31
CA ASP A 215 -12.80 5.39 20.57
C ASP A 215 -11.87 4.61 19.61
N VAL A 216 -11.35 5.24 18.56
CA VAL A 216 -10.32 4.66 17.69
C VAL A 216 -8.96 4.73 18.36
N ARG A 217 -8.28 3.59 18.49
CA ARG A 217 -7.02 3.43 19.21
C ARG A 217 -5.80 3.32 18.30
N ALA A 218 -5.98 2.84 17.09
CA ALA A 218 -4.92 2.73 16.08
C ALA A 218 -5.43 3.19 14.71
N VAL A 219 -4.53 3.79 13.93
CA VAL A 219 -4.78 4.21 12.55
C VAL A 219 -3.73 3.56 11.64
N SER A 220 -4.18 2.74 10.70
CA SER A 220 -3.35 2.25 9.60
C SER A 220 -3.83 2.93 8.31
N PHE A 221 -2.97 3.77 7.74
CA PHE A 221 -3.24 4.58 6.56
C PHE A 221 -2.23 4.28 5.47
N THR A 222 -2.69 4.16 4.23
CA THR A 222 -1.86 4.19 3.03
C THR A 222 -2.39 5.24 2.07
N GLY A 223 -1.52 6.14 1.62
CA GLY A 223 -1.89 7.22 0.71
C GLY A 223 -0.81 8.29 0.55
N GLY A 224 -1.19 9.47 0.09
CA GLY A 224 -0.25 10.57 -0.14
C GLY A 224 0.33 11.15 1.16
N THR A 225 1.60 11.57 1.10
CA THR A 225 2.35 12.12 2.26
C THR A 225 1.66 13.32 2.92
N VAL A 226 1.10 14.23 2.12
CA VAL A 226 0.36 15.40 2.65
C VAL A 226 -0.84 14.97 3.49
N THR A 227 -1.59 13.97 3.02
CA THR A 227 -2.74 13.42 3.75
C THR A 227 -2.29 12.70 5.02
N GLY A 228 -1.21 11.91 4.96
CA GLY A 228 -0.67 11.23 6.13
C GLY A 228 -0.25 12.19 7.24
N LYS A 229 0.48 13.26 6.90
CA LYS A 229 0.84 14.33 7.85
C LYS A 229 -0.39 14.94 8.50
N ARG A 230 -1.40 15.30 7.70
CA ARG A 230 -2.67 15.86 8.20
C ARG A 230 -3.42 14.91 9.14
N ILE A 231 -3.42 13.61 8.84
CA ILE A 231 -4.04 12.60 9.72
C ILE A 231 -3.33 12.58 11.08
N MET A 232 -2.00 12.54 11.12
CA MET A 232 -1.24 12.54 12.36
C MET A 232 -1.48 13.80 13.21
N GLU A 233 -1.56 14.97 12.58
CA GLU A 233 -1.87 16.23 13.25
C GLU A 233 -3.28 16.22 13.87
N ARG A 234 -4.27 15.62 13.20
CA ARG A 234 -5.68 15.67 13.59
C ARG A 234 -6.13 14.52 14.50
N ALA A 235 -5.56 13.36 14.35
CA ALA A 235 -6.00 12.16 15.08
C ALA A 235 -5.45 12.09 16.52
N GLY A 236 -4.39 12.83 16.82
CA GLY A 236 -3.81 12.92 18.16
C GLY A 236 -3.07 11.66 18.61
N LEU A 237 -3.04 11.38 19.91
CA LEU A 237 -2.29 10.27 20.48
C LEU A 237 -2.97 8.93 20.21
N LYS A 238 -2.48 8.22 19.20
CA LYS A 238 -2.90 6.87 18.78
C LYS A 238 -1.68 6.07 18.33
N LYS A 239 -1.85 4.78 18.07
CA LYS A 239 -0.86 4.01 17.33
C LYS A 239 -1.02 4.26 15.82
N TYR A 240 0.10 4.30 15.10
CA TYR A 240 0.11 4.60 13.68
C TYR A 240 0.90 3.59 12.87
N SER A 241 0.35 3.19 11.71
CA SER A 241 1.09 2.71 10.55
C SER A 241 0.77 3.64 9.40
N MET A 242 1.78 4.36 8.92
CA MET A 242 1.66 5.32 7.84
C MET A 242 2.53 4.86 6.67
N GLU A 243 1.87 4.38 5.61
CA GLU A 243 2.51 4.00 4.35
C GLU A 243 2.23 5.10 3.33
N LEU A 244 3.26 5.88 3.01
CA LEU A 244 3.11 7.13 2.28
C LEU A 244 3.79 7.07 0.91
N GLY A 245 4.00 8.23 0.30
CA GLY A 245 4.59 8.35 -1.02
C GLY A 245 6.02 7.84 -1.13
N GLY A 246 6.49 7.70 -2.35
CA GLY A 246 7.85 7.26 -2.64
C GLY A 246 8.43 7.85 -3.92
N LYS A 247 9.76 7.87 -3.98
CA LYS A 247 10.53 8.23 -5.18
C LYS A 247 11.73 7.30 -5.29
N SER A 248 11.43 6.00 -5.35
CA SER A 248 12.40 4.92 -5.16
C SER A 248 13.51 4.94 -6.21
N PRO A 249 14.80 4.91 -5.80
CA PRO A 249 15.93 4.78 -6.71
C PRO A 249 16.10 3.33 -7.19
N VAL A 250 16.48 3.18 -8.47
CA VAL A 250 17.03 1.97 -9.06
C VAL A 250 18.46 2.25 -9.45
N LEU A 251 19.43 1.60 -8.84
CA LEU A 251 20.85 1.72 -9.15
C LEU A 251 21.29 0.57 -10.05
N VAL A 252 21.72 0.84 -11.26
CA VAL A 252 22.20 -0.16 -12.23
C VAL A 252 23.68 0.09 -12.51
N PHE A 253 24.53 -0.79 -12.01
CA PHE A 253 25.98 -0.76 -12.24
C PHE A 253 26.35 -1.50 -13.52
N ASP A 254 27.53 -1.23 -14.04
CA ASP A 254 28.02 -1.80 -15.31
C ASP A 254 28.33 -3.32 -15.23
N ASP A 255 28.52 -3.83 -14.02
CA ASP A 255 28.67 -5.25 -13.73
C ASP A 255 27.34 -6.00 -13.54
N ALA A 256 26.20 -5.31 -13.64
CA ALA A 256 24.88 -5.93 -13.48
C ALA A 256 24.55 -6.91 -14.63
N ASP A 257 23.67 -7.88 -14.35
CA ASP A 257 22.97 -8.60 -15.41
C ASP A 257 22.06 -7.60 -16.15
N PHE A 258 22.54 -7.12 -17.29
CA PHE A 258 21.95 -6.03 -18.04
C PHE A 258 20.48 -6.28 -18.41
N ASP A 259 20.18 -7.47 -18.94
CA ASP A 259 18.82 -7.78 -19.43
C ASP A 259 17.84 -7.91 -18.27
N ARG A 260 18.23 -8.55 -17.17
CA ARG A 260 17.40 -8.65 -15.98
C ARG A 260 17.20 -7.31 -15.29
N ALA A 261 18.24 -6.46 -15.21
CA ALA A 261 18.14 -5.13 -14.66
C ALA A 261 17.18 -4.25 -15.49
N LEU A 262 17.24 -4.38 -16.81
CA LEU A 262 16.36 -3.68 -17.74
C LEU A 262 14.90 -4.14 -17.59
N ASP A 263 14.65 -5.46 -17.59
CA ASP A 263 13.31 -6.04 -17.41
C ASP A 263 12.68 -5.59 -16.08
N ALA A 264 13.44 -5.69 -15.01
CA ALA A 264 12.97 -5.31 -13.68
C ALA A 264 12.73 -3.80 -13.58
N SER A 265 13.56 -2.97 -14.19
CA SER A 265 13.39 -1.52 -14.19
C SER A 265 12.10 -1.12 -14.94
N LEU A 266 11.83 -1.72 -16.09
CA LEU A 266 10.57 -1.54 -16.83
C LEU A 266 9.37 -1.99 -15.98
N PHE A 267 9.45 -3.16 -15.38
CA PHE A 267 8.38 -3.70 -14.55
C PHE A 267 8.11 -2.82 -13.32
N THR A 268 9.14 -2.34 -12.62
CA THR A 268 8.96 -1.54 -11.40
C THR A 268 8.32 -0.20 -11.64
N ILE A 269 8.47 0.41 -12.81
CA ILE A 269 7.87 1.71 -13.11
C ILE A 269 6.56 1.59 -13.87
N PHE A 270 6.37 0.61 -14.76
CA PHE A 270 5.20 0.55 -15.62
C PHE A 270 4.09 -0.40 -15.14
N SER A 271 4.39 -1.38 -14.26
CA SER A 271 3.33 -2.21 -13.66
C SER A 271 2.39 -1.37 -12.80
N ILE A 272 1.13 -1.82 -12.69
CA ILE A 272 0.07 -1.08 -11.97
C ILE A 272 -0.06 0.37 -12.52
N ASN A 273 0.04 0.52 -13.84
CA ASN A 273 -0.03 1.81 -14.56
C ASN A 273 1.01 2.86 -14.07
N GLY A 274 2.06 2.45 -13.36
CA GLY A 274 2.96 3.35 -12.64
C GLY A 274 2.36 3.97 -11.37
N GLU A 275 1.14 3.63 -11.02
CA GLU A 275 0.38 4.09 -9.84
C GLU A 275 0.77 3.26 -8.60
N ARG A 276 2.05 3.30 -8.26
CA ARG A 276 2.68 2.43 -7.26
C ARG A 276 3.62 3.22 -6.35
N CYS A 277 3.44 3.14 -5.05
CA CYS A 277 4.30 3.81 -4.06
C CYS A 277 5.77 3.35 -4.11
N THR A 278 6.00 2.07 -4.45
CA THR A 278 7.35 1.49 -4.61
C THR A 278 7.89 1.58 -6.03
N ALA A 279 7.28 2.39 -6.93
CA ALA A 279 7.74 2.54 -8.31
C ALA A 279 9.22 2.96 -8.37
N GLY A 280 10.03 2.23 -9.11
CA GLY A 280 11.43 2.59 -9.40
C GLY A 280 11.48 3.72 -10.43
N SER A 281 11.04 4.91 -10.05
CA SER A 281 10.83 6.03 -10.97
C SER A 281 12.09 6.84 -11.24
N ARG A 282 13.13 6.76 -10.37
CA ARG A 282 14.47 7.31 -10.60
C ARG A 282 15.42 6.16 -10.90
N ILE A 283 15.81 6.03 -12.17
CA ILE A 283 16.68 4.94 -12.64
C ILE A 283 18.08 5.52 -12.87
N PHE A 284 18.96 5.30 -11.91
CA PHE A 284 20.36 5.67 -11.97
C PHE A 284 21.14 4.59 -12.69
N VAL A 285 21.82 4.95 -13.79
CA VAL A 285 22.56 4.01 -14.62
C VAL A 285 24.02 4.47 -14.70
N GLN A 286 24.94 3.56 -14.43
CA GLN A 286 26.36 3.88 -14.50
C GLN A 286 26.77 4.31 -15.90
N ARG A 287 27.58 5.35 -16.00
CA ARG A 287 27.91 6.05 -17.25
C ARG A 287 28.37 5.13 -18.37
N THR A 288 29.18 4.14 -18.05
CA THR A 288 29.74 3.18 -19.02
C THR A 288 28.70 2.39 -19.82
N ILE A 289 27.50 2.19 -19.26
CA ILE A 289 26.40 1.46 -19.91
C ILE A 289 25.17 2.34 -20.20
N TYR A 290 25.23 3.61 -19.84
CA TYR A 290 24.08 4.53 -19.84
C TYR A 290 23.38 4.63 -21.19
N ASP A 291 24.11 4.97 -22.24
CA ASP A 291 23.54 5.21 -23.56
C ASP A 291 22.84 3.96 -24.12
N ARG A 292 23.47 2.80 -23.98
CA ARG A 292 22.89 1.51 -24.38
C ARG A 292 21.63 1.21 -23.57
N PHE A 293 21.65 1.47 -22.26
CA PHE A 293 20.51 1.21 -21.38
C PHE A 293 19.33 2.14 -21.74
N VAL A 294 19.57 3.42 -21.94
CA VAL A 294 18.54 4.41 -22.34
C VAL A 294 17.87 4.02 -23.66
N GLN A 295 18.66 3.67 -24.68
CA GLN A 295 18.12 3.28 -25.99
C GLN A 295 17.23 2.05 -25.89
N GLU A 296 17.69 1.00 -25.21
CA GLU A 296 16.94 -0.24 -25.08
C GLU A 296 15.71 -0.09 -24.18
N PHE A 297 15.82 0.67 -23.09
CA PHE A 297 14.72 0.99 -22.20
C PHE A 297 13.58 1.75 -22.93
N ALA A 298 13.94 2.79 -23.69
CA ALA A 298 12.98 3.57 -24.46
C ALA A 298 12.32 2.73 -25.57
N ARG A 299 13.10 1.90 -26.28
CA ARG A 299 12.58 0.97 -27.29
C ARG A 299 11.54 0.02 -26.72
N ARG A 300 11.82 -0.59 -25.56
CA ARG A 300 10.89 -1.51 -24.89
C ARG A 300 9.69 -0.80 -24.30
N ALA A 301 9.85 0.40 -23.76
CA ALA A 301 8.75 1.22 -23.25
C ALA A 301 7.73 1.54 -24.35
N ASN A 302 8.20 1.88 -25.58
CA ASN A 302 7.34 2.12 -26.74
C ASN A 302 6.57 0.86 -27.21
N ASN A 303 7.03 -0.34 -26.89
CA ASN A 303 6.38 -1.60 -27.26
C ASN A 303 5.36 -2.08 -26.23
N LEU A 304 5.20 -1.38 -25.10
CA LEU A 304 4.20 -1.77 -24.10
C LEU A 304 2.78 -1.52 -24.63
N VAL A 305 1.92 -2.50 -24.45
CA VAL A 305 0.53 -2.45 -24.92
C VAL A 305 -0.29 -1.61 -23.96
N VAL A 306 -0.76 -0.45 -24.44
CA VAL A 306 -1.68 0.43 -23.72
C VAL A 306 -3.07 0.28 -24.35
N GLY A 307 -4.08 -0.07 -23.56
CA GLY A 307 -5.40 -0.33 -24.11
C GLY A 307 -6.46 -0.69 -23.08
N ASP A 308 -7.48 -1.42 -23.54
CA ASP A 308 -8.59 -1.87 -22.70
C ASP A 308 -8.08 -2.67 -21.50
N PRO A 309 -8.35 -2.22 -20.25
CA PRO A 309 -7.90 -2.95 -19.08
C PRO A 309 -8.50 -4.37 -18.96
N SER A 310 -9.63 -4.63 -19.62
CA SER A 310 -10.27 -5.94 -19.63
C SER A 310 -9.62 -6.95 -20.59
N ASP A 311 -8.79 -6.46 -21.54
CA ASP A 311 -8.03 -7.33 -22.43
C ASP A 311 -6.81 -7.91 -21.70
N PRO A 312 -6.67 -9.25 -21.63
CA PRO A 312 -5.51 -9.90 -21.00
C PRO A 312 -4.14 -9.55 -21.62
N ALA A 313 -4.11 -9.03 -22.85
CA ALA A 313 -2.90 -8.59 -23.53
C ALA A 313 -2.46 -7.17 -23.10
N THR A 314 -3.34 -6.38 -22.50
CA THR A 314 -3.05 -5.03 -22.04
C THR A 314 -2.05 -5.06 -20.87
N GLN A 315 -1.00 -4.24 -20.98
CA GLN A 315 0.04 -4.09 -19.96
C GLN A 315 -0.14 -2.81 -19.12
N LEU A 316 -0.65 -1.73 -19.75
CA LEU A 316 -1.05 -0.49 -19.09
C LEU A 316 -2.50 -0.15 -19.44
N GLY A 317 -3.29 0.10 -18.42
CA GLY A 317 -4.66 0.57 -18.53
C GLY A 317 -4.78 2.09 -18.39
N ALA A 318 -5.89 2.55 -17.82
CA ALA A 318 -6.19 3.96 -17.63
C ALA A 318 -5.81 4.45 -16.22
N MET A 319 -5.40 5.73 -16.10
CA MET A 319 -5.23 6.41 -14.81
C MET A 319 -6.58 6.53 -14.11
N ILE A 320 -6.58 6.40 -12.80
CA ILE A 320 -7.78 6.31 -11.97
C ILE A 320 -8.81 7.43 -12.21
N THR A 321 -8.39 8.65 -12.43
CA THR A 321 -9.28 9.80 -12.70
C THR A 321 -8.74 10.75 -13.74
N ARG A 322 -9.62 11.60 -14.30
CA ARG A 322 -9.24 12.70 -15.17
C ARG A 322 -8.27 13.67 -14.50
N GLN A 323 -8.52 14.01 -13.24
CA GLN A 323 -7.63 14.90 -12.48
C GLN A 323 -6.23 14.30 -12.31
N HIS A 324 -6.14 12.99 -12.03
CA HIS A 324 -4.86 12.31 -11.91
C HIS A 324 -4.13 12.21 -13.27
N TRP A 325 -4.86 11.95 -14.33
CA TRP A 325 -4.34 12.00 -15.71
C TRP A 325 -3.73 13.39 -16.03
N GLU A 326 -4.43 14.48 -15.67
CA GLU A 326 -3.95 15.85 -15.86
C GLU A 326 -2.69 16.13 -15.02
N LYS A 327 -2.64 15.62 -13.78
CA LYS A 327 -1.43 15.68 -12.94
C LYS A 327 -0.25 15.00 -13.64
N VAL A 328 -0.40 13.74 -14.07
CA VAL A 328 0.67 12.96 -14.71
C VAL A 328 1.15 13.61 -16.01
N THR A 329 0.24 13.99 -16.89
CA THR A 329 0.58 14.67 -18.17
C THR A 329 1.18 16.06 -17.92
N GLY A 330 0.77 16.73 -16.86
CA GLY A 330 1.40 17.98 -16.38
C GLY A 330 2.86 17.79 -16.02
N TYR A 331 3.21 16.73 -15.27
CA TYR A 331 4.60 16.40 -14.96
C TYR A 331 5.42 16.04 -16.21
N ILE A 332 4.82 15.39 -17.19
CA ILE A 332 5.52 15.10 -18.46
C ILE A 332 5.93 16.43 -19.13
N ARG A 333 5.02 17.41 -19.22
CA ARG A 333 5.35 18.74 -19.77
C ARG A 333 6.38 19.50 -18.93
N ILE A 334 6.34 19.36 -17.60
CA ILE A 334 7.37 19.94 -16.71
C ILE A 334 8.73 19.34 -17.03
N GLY A 335 8.85 18.02 -17.20
CA GLY A 335 10.12 17.39 -17.56
C GLY A 335 10.70 17.92 -18.86
N GLU A 336 9.89 18.12 -19.89
CA GLU A 336 10.32 18.74 -21.16
C GLU A 336 10.76 20.20 -20.95
N GLN A 337 10.02 20.98 -20.14
CA GLN A 337 10.35 22.38 -19.85
C GLN A 337 11.61 22.54 -19.02
N GLU A 338 11.90 21.59 -18.13
CA GLU A 338 13.14 21.55 -17.33
C GLU A 338 14.35 21.05 -18.14
N GLY A 339 14.15 20.64 -19.40
CA GLY A 339 15.22 20.25 -20.33
C GLY A 339 15.58 18.76 -20.30
N ALA A 340 14.79 17.90 -19.66
CA ALA A 340 14.98 16.47 -19.74
C ALA A 340 14.69 15.97 -21.16
N ARG A 341 15.51 15.03 -21.66
CA ARG A 341 15.38 14.51 -23.02
C ARG A 341 14.28 13.43 -23.10
N LEU A 342 13.17 13.73 -23.76
CA LEU A 342 12.10 12.77 -23.98
C LEU A 342 12.55 11.69 -24.97
N MET A 343 12.57 10.42 -24.53
CA MET A 343 13.01 9.26 -25.33
C MET A 343 11.87 8.38 -25.79
N ALA A 344 10.75 8.34 -25.03
CA ALA A 344 9.56 7.59 -25.35
C ALA A 344 8.32 8.22 -24.71
N GLY A 345 7.14 7.98 -25.24
CA GLY A 345 5.88 8.42 -24.66
C GLY A 345 5.55 9.89 -24.95
N GLY A 346 5.35 10.68 -23.88
CA GLY A 346 4.92 12.10 -23.95
C GLY A 346 3.48 12.32 -23.48
N ALA A 347 3.08 13.58 -23.40
CA ALA A 347 1.81 14.02 -22.79
C ALA A 347 0.54 13.73 -23.63
N ASP A 348 0.69 13.35 -24.89
CA ASP A 348 -0.44 13.05 -25.76
C ASP A 348 -1.03 11.67 -25.44
N LYS A 349 -2.32 11.51 -25.67
CA LYS A 349 -2.97 10.19 -25.56
C LYS A 349 -2.35 9.17 -26.51
N PRO A 350 -2.38 7.86 -26.17
CA PRO A 350 -1.98 6.80 -27.08
C PRO A 350 -2.79 6.86 -28.38
N ALA A 351 -2.13 6.65 -29.52
CA ALA A 351 -2.80 6.48 -30.81
C ALA A 351 -3.43 5.08 -30.89
N GLY A 352 -4.50 4.95 -31.71
CA GLY A 352 -5.10 3.65 -31.98
C GLY A 352 -5.99 3.06 -30.86
N LEU A 353 -6.34 3.83 -29.88
CA LEU A 353 -7.34 3.41 -28.89
C LEU A 353 -8.70 3.17 -29.59
N ALA A 354 -9.37 2.09 -29.21
CA ALA A 354 -10.71 1.79 -29.67
C ALA A 354 -11.69 2.94 -29.33
N ASP A 355 -12.77 3.08 -30.13
CA ASP A 355 -13.68 4.22 -30.02
C ASP A 355 -14.27 4.39 -28.59
N HIS A 356 -14.64 3.30 -27.94
CA HIS A 356 -15.18 3.33 -26.58
C HIS A 356 -14.17 3.76 -25.49
N LEU A 357 -12.87 3.75 -25.79
CA LEU A 357 -11.79 4.15 -24.89
C LEU A 357 -11.33 5.60 -25.10
N ARG A 358 -11.84 6.31 -26.08
CA ARG A 358 -11.38 7.68 -26.44
C ARG A 358 -11.49 8.67 -25.28
N ASN A 359 -12.50 8.51 -24.42
CA ASN A 359 -12.72 9.36 -23.25
C ASN A 359 -11.90 8.93 -22.04
N GLY A 360 -11.28 7.75 -22.06
CA GLY A 360 -10.48 7.20 -20.96
C GLY A 360 -9.21 7.99 -20.65
N ASN A 361 -8.68 7.75 -19.50
CA ASN A 361 -7.56 8.49 -18.90
C ASN A 361 -6.20 7.84 -19.24
N PHE A 362 -5.95 7.50 -20.49
CA PHE A 362 -4.74 6.79 -20.90
C PHE A 362 -3.53 7.71 -21.00
N VAL A 363 -2.37 7.22 -20.50
CA VAL A 363 -1.05 7.86 -20.59
C VAL A 363 -0.08 6.89 -21.26
N ARG A 364 0.75 7.38 -22.17
CA ARG A 364 1.80 6.57 -22.80
C ARG A 364 2.93 6.30 -21.79
N PRO A 365 3.54 5.10 -21.79
CA PRO A 365 4.79 4.86 -21.06
C PRO A 365 5.82 5.92 -21.45
N THR A 366 6.21 6.77 -20.50
CA THR A 366 7.04 7.94 -20.78
C THR A 366 8.43 7.77 -20.18
N VAL A 367 9.46 8.06 -20.95
CA VAL A 367 10.87 7.90 -20.59
C VAL A 367 11.61 9.21 -20.83
N PHE A 368 12.17 9.76 -19.76
CA PHE A 368 13.10 10.87 -19.83
C PHE A 368 14.53 10.38 -19.58
N ALA A 369 15.46 10.84 -20.42
CA ALA A 369 16.90 10.65 -20.24
C ALA A 369 17.58 11.97 -19.91
N ASP A 370 18.84 11.88 -19.46
CA ASP A 370 19.68 13.02 -19.08
C ASP A 370 19.02 13.91 -18.03
N VAL A 371 18.28 13.27 -17.12
CA VAL A 371 17.58 13.95 -16.03
C VAL A 371 18.59 14.39 -14.97
N ASP A 372 18.53 15.65 -14.56
CA ASP A 372 19.21 16.10 -13.34
C ASP A 372 18.35 15.73 -12.12
N ASN A 373 18.97 15.14 -11.09
CA ASN A 373 18.25 14.71 -9.88
C ASN A 373 17.50 15.85 -9.16
N ARG A 374 17.85 17.12 -9.43
CA ARG A 374 17.16 18.30 -8.89
C ARG A 374 15.88 18.68 -9.63
N MET A 375 15.63 18.13 -10.82
CA MET A 375 14.41 18.38 -11.58
C MET A 375 13.18 17.89 -10.79
N ARG A 376 12.06 18.60 -10.92
CA ARG A 376 10.81 18.24 -10.24
C ARG A 376 10.36 16.82 -10.58
N ILE A 377 10.53 16.38 -11.83
CA ILE A 377 10.19 15.02 -12.26
C ILE A 377 11.02 13.94 -11.53
N ALA A 378 12.20 14.28 -11.01
CA ALA A 378 13.06 13.39 -10.22
C ALA A 378 12.80 13.50 -8.71
N GLN A 379 12.29 14.61 -8.21
CA GLN A 379 12.07 14.84 -6.77
C GLN A 379 10.63 14.61 -6.31
N GLU A 380 9.66 14.97 -7.14
CA GLU A 380 8.23 14.91 -6.76
C GLU A 380 7.60 13.58 -7.20
N GLU A 381 6.66 13.05 -6.40
CA GLU A 381 5.94 11.82 -6.73
C GLU A 381 4.89 12.05 -7.81
N ILE A 382 5.16 11.55 -9.01
CA ILE A 382 4.25 11.66 -10.17
C ILE A 382 3.08 10.69 -10.01
N PHE A 383 3.35 9.46 -9.59
CA PHE A 383 2.40 8.36 -9.42
C PHE A 383 1.73 7.96 -10.75
N GLY A 384 2.56 7.76 -11.77
CA GLY A 384 2.14 7.38 -13.12
C GLY A 384 3.31 6.81 -13.92
N PRO A 385 3.09 6.38 -15.18
CA PRO A 385 4.06 5.64 -15.99
C PRO A 385 5.15 6.56 -16.58
N VAL A 386 5.95 7.20 -15.70
CA VAL A 386 7.01 8.14 -16.07
C VAL A 386 8.33 7.74 -15.42
N ALA A 387 9.30 7.36 -16.24
CA ALA A 387 10.66 6.97 -15.83
C ALA A 387 11.65 8.12 -16.04
N CYS A 388 12.50 8.37 -15.04
CA CYS A 388 13.60 9.33 -15.08
C CYS A 388 14.94 8.58 -15.06
N LEU A 389 15.66 8.56 -16.19
CA LEU A 389 16.98 7.94 -16.30
C LEU A 389 18.07 8.99 -16.03
N ILE A 390 18.93 8.69 -15.07
CA ILE A 390 19.94 9.61 -14.53
C ILE A 390 21.30 8.91 -14.59
N PRO A 391 22.31 9.49 -15.25
CA PRO A 391 23.63 8.91 -15.24
C PRO A 391 24.37 9.15 -13.93
N PHE A 392 25.25 8.22 -13.54
CA PHE A 392 26.21 8.39 -12.44
C PHE A 392 27.57 7.76 -12.80
N GLU A 393 28.66 8.21 -12.17
CA GLU A 393 30.01 7.79 -12.52
C GLU A 393 30.50 6.60 -11.66
N ASN A 394 30.26 6.64 -10.35
CA ASN A 394 30.79 5.65 -9.41
C ASN A 394 29.84 5.38 -8.24
N GLU A 395 30.19 4.39 -7.39
CA GLU A 395 29.39 3.93 -6.26
C GLU A 395 29.02 5.07 -5.29
N GLU A 396 29.97 5.94 -4.95
CA GLU A 396 29.77 7.04 -4.00
C GLU A 396 28.75 8.06 -4.53
N GLU A 397 28.87 8.43 -5.80
CA GLU A 397 27.92 9.33 -6.45
C GLU A 397 26.53 8.68 -6.57
N GLY A 398 26.46 7.41 -7.00
CA GLY A 398 25.21 6.69 -7.10
C GLY A 398 24.45 6.64 -5.77
N LEU A 399 25.16 6.35 -4.67
CA LEU A 399 24.59 6.35 -3.32
C LEU A 399 24.11 7.74 -2.89
N ARG A 400 24.94 8.77 -3.11
CA ARG A 400 24.59 10.17 -2.79
C ARG A 400 23.33 10.62 -3.52
N LEU A 401 23.25 10.38 -4.82
CA LEU A 401 22.10 10.75 -5.64
C LEU A 401 20.83 9.93 -5.26
N ALA A 402 20.99 8.66 -4.94
CA ALA A 402 19.89 7.82 -4.47
C ALA A 402 19.22 8.36 -3.20
N ASN A 403 20.04 8.83 -2.24
CA ASN A 403 19.59 9.38 -0.96
C ASN A 403 19.10 10.84 -1.04
N ASP A 404 19.44 11.57 -2.11
CA ASP A 404 19.07 12.96 -2.32
C ASP A 404 17.60 13.08 -2.76
N THR A 405 16.71 12.84 -1.82
CA THR A 405 15.24 12.95 -1.89
C THR A 405 14.65 12.99 -0.49
N SER A 406 13.47 13.59 -0.34
CA SER A 406 12.71 13.55 0.93
C SER A 406 12.08 12.19 1.23
N TYR A 407 12.00 11.29 0.25
CA TYR A 407 11.40 9.98 0.36
C TYR A 407 12.42 8.89 0.74
N GLY A 408 11.89 7.76 1.25
CA GLY A 408 12.70 6.60 1.62
C GLY A 408 11.87 5.31 1.77
N LEU A 409 11.04 4.98 0.76
CA LEU A 409 10.20 3.77 0.84
C LEU A 409 10.96 2.52 0.41
N ALA A 410 11.33 2.43 -0.87
CA ALA A 410 12.03 1.29 -1.43
C ALA A 410 13.27 1.74 -2.24
N SER A 411 14.19 0.82 -2.48
CA SER A 411 15.35 0.98 -3.35
C SER A 411 15.69 -0.33 -4.03
N TYR A 412 16.32 -0.25 -5.20
CA TYR A 412 16.69 -1.40 -6.01
C TYR A 412 18.15 -1.27 -6.43
N ILE A 413 18.94 -2.33 -6.26
CA ILE A 413 20.37 -2.35 -6.57
C ILE A 413 20.65 -3.50 -7.53
N TRP A 414 21.29 -3.21 -8.64
CA TRP A 414 21.70 -4.17 -9.66
C TRP A 414 23.22 -4.16 -9.81
N THR A 415 23.88 -5.18 -9.31
CA THR A 415 25.35 -5.39 -9.37
C THR A 415 25.68 -6.85 -9.08
N GLN A 416 26.79 -7.36 -9.58
CA GLN A 416 27.32 -8.69 -9.24
C GLN A 416 28.38 -8.63 -8.12
N ASP A 417 28.80 -7.45 -7.71
CA ASP A 417 29.78 -7.26 -6.61
C ASP A 417 29.08 -7.33 -5.26
N VAL A 418 29.29 -8.42 -4.53
CA VAL A 418 28.70 -8.65 -3.20
C VAL A 418 29.16 -7.61 -2.16
N GLY A 419 30.39 -7.13 -2.26
CA GLY A 419 30.91 -6.08 -1.37
C GLY A 419 30.17 -4.76 -1.58
N LYS A 420 29.94 -4.39 -2.84
CA LYS A 420 29.15 -3.21 -3.24
C LYS A 420 27.70 -3.33 -2.72
N VAL A 421 27.08 -4.50 -2.85
CA VAL A 421 25.74 -4.78 -2.30
C VAL A 421 25.65 -4.42 -0.83
N HIS A 422 26.58 -4.91 0.00
CA HIS A 422 26.55 -4.68 1.45
C HIS A 422 26.81 -3.22 1.82
N ARG A 423 27.72 -2.53 1.12
CA ARG A 423 27.99 -1.11 1.36
C ARG A 423 26.78 -0.24 1.00
N LEU A 424 26.20 -0.47 -0.18
CA LEU A 424 25.02 0.28 -0.64
C LEU A 424 23.79 -0.01 0.21
N ALA A 425 23.51 -1.28 0.53
CA ALA A 425 22.36 -1.64 1.37
C ALA A 425 22.43 -1.00 2.77
N ARG A 426 23.64 -0.83 3.33
CA ARG A 426 23.84 -0.10 4.58
C ARG A 426 23.71 1.41 4.43
N GLY A 427 24.13 1.97 3.30
CA GLY A 427 24.17 3.41 3.07
C GLY A 427 22.89 4.02 2.52
N ILE A 428 22.01 3.23 1.90
CA ILE A 428 20.74 3.71 1.33
C ILE A 428 19.73 4.00 2.43
N GLU A 429 19.15 5.21 2.38
CA GLU A 429 18.11 5.69 3.29
C GLU A 429 16.71 5.30 2.80
N ALA A 430 16.43 4.01 2.77
CA ALA A 430 15.12 3.46 2.44
C ALA A 430 14.73 2.36 3.42
N GLY A 431 13.43 2.18 3.62
CA GLY A 431 12.92 1.13 4.51
C GLY A 431 13.06 -0.27 3.93
N MET A 432 13.17 -0.37 2.59
CA MET A 432 13.32 -1.65 1.87
C MET A 432 14.41 -1.54 0.80
N VAL A 433 15.28 -2.56 0.75
CA VAL A 433 16.35 -2.68 -0.26
C VAL A 433 16.20 -4.00 -0.97
N PHE A 434 16.01 -3.96 -2.28
CA PHE A 434 15.93 -5.14 -3.15
C PHE A 434 17.20 -5.22 -4.00
N VAL A 435 17.86 -6.36 -3.98
CA VAL A 435 19.10 -6.59 -4.74
C VAL A 435 18.83 -7.61 -5.81
N ASN A 436 19.18 -7.29 -7.06
CA ASN A 436 18.97 -8.13 -8.24
C ASN A 436 17.54 -8.68 -8.35
N SER A 437 16.55 -7.87 -7.92
CA SER A 437 15.13 -8.23 -7.80
C SER A 437 14.23 -7.02 -8.00
N GLN A 438 12.96 -7.27 -8.37
CA GLN A 438 11.95 -6.25 -8.62
C GLN A 438 10.85 -6.25 -7.54
N ASN A 439 11.16 -6.06 -6.27
CA ASN A 439 10.16 -6.03 -5.19
C ASN A 439 9.39 -7.36 -5.00
N VAL A 440 10.12 -8.46 -5.04
CA VAL A 440 9.58 -9.76 -4.60
C VAL A 440 9.60 -9.79 -3.07
N ARG A 441 8.44 -9.98 -2.46
CA ARG A 441 8.26 -9.90 -1.01
C ARG A 441 7.69 -11.18 -0.42
N ASP A 442 8.23 -11.58 0.70
CA ASP A 442 7.62 -12.50 1.65
C ASP A 442 6.77 -11.73 2.65
N LEU A 443 5.60 -12.25 3.05
CA LEU A 443 4.70 -11.59 4.02
C LEU A 443 5.29 -11.45 5.42
N ARG A 444 6.35 -12.18 5.72
CA ARG A 444 7.09 -12.08 6.99
C ARG A 444 7.99 -10.86 7.08
N GLN A 445 8.39 -10.30 5.92
CA GLN A 445 9.32 -9.18 5.86
C GLN A 445 8.65 -7.87 6.25
N PRO A 446 9.37 -6.95 6.93
CA PRO A 446 8.86 -5.62 7.22
C PRO A 446 8.65 -4.83 5.93
N PHE A 447 7.50 -4.21 5.82
CA PHE A 447 7.17 -3.24 4.77
C PHE A 447 6.98 -1.86 5.40
N GLY A 448 7.56 -0.84 4.82
CA GLY A 448 7.37 0.54 5.25
C GLY A 448 8.58 1.43 4.95
N GLY A 449 8.35 2.72 4.97
CA GLY A 449 9.33 3.75 4.63
C GLY A 449 10.03 4.38 5.82
N VAL A 450 11.04 5.17 5.50
CA VAL A 450 11.68 6.15 6.37
C VAL A 450 11.47 7.55 5.78
N LYS A 451 11.93 8.60 6.45
CA LYS A 451 11.74 10.00 6.02
C LYS A 451 10.25 10.30 5.79
N GLU A 452 9.91 10.95 4.67
CA GLU A 452 8.51 11.30 4.33
C GLU A 452 7.69 10.14 3.74
N SER A 453 8.29 8.96 3.59
CA SER A 453 7.58 7.77 3.11
C SER A 453 6.81 7.02 4.20
N GLY A 454 6.92 7.42 5.46
CA GLY A 454 6.06 6.90 6.49
C GLY A 454 6.71 6.55 7.82
N THR A 455 5.90 5.94 8.70
CA THR A 455 6.30 5.47 10.03
C THR A 455 5.53 4.20 10.38
N GLY A 456 6.12 3.36 11.24
CA GLY A 456 5.64 2.00 11.49
C GLY A 456 6.12 1.02 10.43
N ARG A 457 5.79 -0.25 10.63
CA ARG A 457 6.05 -1.31 9.66
C ARG A 457 4.85 -2.26 9.60
N GLU A 458 4.53 -2.70 8.40
CA GLU A 458 3.52 -3.72 8.12
C GLU A 458 4.20 -5.02 7.66
N GLY A 459 3.53 -6.16 7.85
CA GLY A 459 4.06 -7.48 7.52
C GLY A 459 4.59 -8.25 8.73
N GLY A 460 4.34 -9.57 8.75
CA GLY A 460 4.79 -10.46 9.80
C GLY A 460 4.51 -9.97 11.21
N GLU A 461 5.46 -10.20 12.10
CA GLU A 461 5.41 -9.74 13.49
C GLU A 461 5.50 -8.21 13.66
N TYR A 462 6.00 -7.49 12.64
CA TYR A 462 6.09 -6.03 12.69
C TYR A 462 4.70 -5.37 12.75
N SER A 463 3.66 -6.02 12.22
CA SER A 463 2.28 -5.56 12.36
C SER A 463 1.81 -5.52 13.84
N PHE A 464 2.50 -6.22 14.74
CA PHE A 464 2.16 -6.21 16.18
C PHE A 464 2.44 -4.85 16.84
N GLU A 465 3.41 -4.08 16.32
CA GLU A 465 3.71 -2.74 16.84
C GLU A 465 2.51 -1.79 16.70
N VAL A 466 1.69 -2.00 15.68
CA VAL A 466 0.51 -1.19 15.41
C VAL A 466 -0.75 -1.77 16.06
N PHE A 467 -0.97 -3.06 15.90
CA PHE A 467 -2.22 -3.72 16.26
C PHE A 467 -2.21 -4.43 17.61
N ALA A 468 -1.12 -4.35 18.37
CA ALA A 468 -1.06 -4.90 19.73
C ALA A 468 -0.39 -3.93 20.72
N GLU A 469 -0.80 -4.02 21.98
CA GLU A 469 -0.13 -3.41 23.10
C GLU A 469 0.75 -4.45 23.80
N ILE A 470 2.01 -4.09 24.06
CA ILE A 470 2.92 -4.93 24.83
C ILE A 470 2.80 -4.52 26.30
N LYS A 471 2.35 -5.45 27.13
CA LYS A 471 2.27 -5.25 28.58
C LYS A 471 3.40 -6.03 29.27
N ASN A 472 4.18 -5.36 30.09
CA ASN A 472 5.12 -6.01 30.98
C ASN A 472 4.42 -6.41 32.28
N VAL A 473 4.63 -7.66 32.72
CA VAL A 473 4.16 -8.18 34.00
C VAL A 473 5.38 -8.58 34.83
N CYS A 474 5.51 -7.99 36.02
CA CYS A 474 6.55 -8.27 36.96
C CYS A 474 5.94 -8.96 38.21
N ILE A 475 6.38 -10.17 38.53
CA ILE A 475 5.91 -10.92 39.67
C ILE A 475 7.06 -11.10 40.63
N SER A 476 6.89 -10.62 41.86
CA SER A 476 7.82 -10.94 42.96
C SER A 476 7.56 -12.37 43.46
N MET A 477 8.62 -13.17 43.55
CA MET A 477 8.57 -14.52 44.10
C MET A 477 8.90 -14.56 45.60
N GLY A 478 8.87 -13.42 46.28
CA GLY A 478 8.74 -13.38 47.72
C GLY A 478 9.62 -12.44 48.52
N SER A 479 10.87 -12.14 48.13
CA SER A 479 11.82 -11.59 49.11
C SER A 479 12.60 -10.35 48.68
N HIS A 480 12.19 -9.64 47.62
CA HIS A 480 12.89 -8.40 47.27
C HIS A 480 12.64 -7.30 48.31
N HIS A 481 13.65 -6.50 48.57
CA HIS A 481 13.58 -5.41 49.54
C HIS A 481 12.61 -4.30 49.10
N ILE A 482 11.62 -4.02 49.93
CA ILE A 482 10.75 -2.85 49.77
C ILE A 482 11.14 -1.83 50.86
N PRO A 483 11.59 -0.61 50.46
CA PRO A 483 11.94 0.43 51.43
C PRO A 483 10.75 0.78 52.34
N ARG A 484 10.98 0.87 53.64
CA ARG A 484 9.97 1.37 54.61
C ARG A 484 10.06 2.89 54.67
N TRP A 485 8.97 3.56 54.39
CA TRP A 485 8.85 5.01 54.47
C TRP A 485 8.02 5.38 55.71
N GLY A 486 8.44 6.43 56.45
CA GLY A 486 7.67 6.95 57.58
C GLY A 486 7.77 6.13 58.86
N VAL A 487 8.78 5.27 59.02
CA VAL A 487 9.08 4.51 60.25
C VAL A 487 10.46 4.81 60.76
#